data_71cb2e8a8adf9697acf3d68b052e9f88
#
_entry.id   71cb2e8a8adf9697acf3d68b052e9f88
#
_cell.length_a   1.000
_cell.length_b   1.000
_cell.length_c   1.000
_cell.angle_alpha   90.00
_cell.angle_beta   90.00
_cell.angle_gamma   90.00
#
_symmetry.space_group_name_H-M   'P 1'
#
loop_
_entity.id
_entity.type
_entity.pdbx_description
1 polymer ?
#
loop_
_entity_poly.entity_id
_entity_poly.type
_entity_poly.pdbx_seq_one_letter_code
_entity_poly.pdbx_strand_id
1 'polypeptide(L)'
;MTREQLIAGCLTGFGTNFAGIYAGQVVLSQSLPTLWKLIEETPQLSLAKQDLEKLKFRSAYILEAVYFKDPALFDPFLDAFFELFPTVTNGSMRRHFAKIGCNIIQKGYKPPHIDAIATACADWIIDPQTKVAVKTWALDMLLELSKTEKWIKDLFPEIVASLSTNPSAGMIVRLRRVKSQVTL
;
A
#
# COMPACT_ATOMS: atom_id res chain seq x y z
N MET A 1 19.71 -5.73 10.42
CA MET A 1 20.16 -5.90 9.03
C MET A 1 20.73 -4.59 8.50
N THR A 2 21.79 -4.63 7.67
CA THR A 2 22.32 -3.45 6.99
C THR A 2 21.52 -3.12 5.73
N ARG A 3 21.71 -1.91 5.21
CA ARG A 3 21.11 -1.46 3.94
C ARG A 3 21.54 -2.33 2.76
N GLU A 4 22.84 -2.68 2.70
CA GLU A 4 23.44 -3.52 1.67
C GLU A 4 22.84 -4.94 1.68
N GLN A 5 22.62 -5.50 2.87
CA GLN A 5 21.98 -6.81 3.02
C GLN A 5 20.52 -6.79 2.53
N LEU A 6 19.78 -5.70 2.80
CA LEU A 6 18.42 -5.52 2.30
C LEU A 6 18.40 -5.39 0.78
N ILE A 7 19.28 -4.57 0.20
CA ILE A 7 19.39 -4.40 -1.26
C ILE A 7 19.74 -5.74 -1.91
N ALA A 8 20.79 -6.41 -1.45
CA ALA A 8 21.20 -7.70 -1.99
C ALA A 8 20.07 -8.72 -1.92
N GLY A 9 19.40 -8.83 -0.77
CA GLY A 9 18.26 -9.72 -0.62
C GLY A 9 17.11 -9.38 -1.55
N CYS A 10 16.76 -8.10 -1.70
CA CYS A 10 15.73 -7.67 -2.64
C CYS A 10 16.10 -7.94 -4.10
N LEU A 11 17.37 -7.90 -4.48
CA LEU A 11 17.78 -8.08 -5.87
C LEU A 11 17.96 -9.57 -6.25
N THR A 12 18.47 -10.40 -5.34
CA THR A 12 18.87 -11.79 -5.62
C THR A 12 17.94 -12.84 -5.04
N GLY A 13 17.42 -12.62 -3.85
CA GLY A 13 16.69 -13.62 -3.06
C GLY A 13 15.19 -13.52 -3.20
N PHE A 14 14.55 -14.17 -4.19
CA PHE A 14 13.10 -14.23 -4.27
C PHE A 14 12.64 -15.69 -4.37
N GLY A 15 12.29 -16.26 -3.22
CA GLY A 15 11.79 -17.62 -3.11
C GLY A 15 10.49 -17.68 -2.30
N THR A 16 10.07 -18.89 -2.00
CA THR A 16 8.91 -19.16 -1.15
C THR A 16 9.07 -18.46 0.21
N ASN A 17 8.04 -17.72 0.64
CA ASN A 17 8.04 -16.98 1.90
C ASN A 17 9.13 -15.89 2.05
N PHE A 18 9.63 -15.35 0.93
CA PHE A 18 10.64 -14.29 0.93
C PHE A 18 10.35 -13.17 1.94
N ALA A 19 9.16 -12.56 1.85
CA ALA A 19 8.80 -11.42 2.70
C ALA A 19 8.73 -11.81 4.19
N GLY A 20 8.23 -13.00 4.51
CA GLY A 20 8.15 -13.48 5.89
C GLY A 20 9.53 -13.71 6.52
N ILE A 21 10.48 -14.27 5.75
CA ILE A 21 11.87 -14.47 6.20
C ILE A 21 12.54 -13.13 6.51
N TYR A 22 12.50 -12.20 5.55
CA TYR A 22 13.10 -10.87 5.73
C TYR A 22 12.42 -10.04 6.80
N ALA A 23 11.09 -10.10 6.91
CA ALA A 23 10.35 -9.46 7.99
C ALA A 23 10.79 -9.98 9.37
N GLY A 24 10.97 -11.30 9.51
CA GLY A 24 11.51 -11.88 10.74
C GLY A 24 12.88 -11.31 11.10
N GLN A 25 13.77 -11.22 10.12
CA GLN A 25 15.12 -10.65 10.33
C GLN A 25 15.07 -9.15 10.67
N VAL A 26 14.21 -8.37 9.99
CA VAL A 26 14.04 -6.93 10.26
C VAL A 26 13.54 -6.70 11.68
N VAL A 27 12.55 -7.46 12.13
CA VAL A 27 12.00 -7.37 13.51
C VAL A 27 13.08 -7.75 14.53
N LEU A 28 13.71 -8.91 14.37
CA LEU A 28 14.74 -9.40 15.32
C LEU A 28 15.95 -8.46 15.43
N SER A 29 16.36 -7.84 14.33
CA SER A 29 17.51 -6.92 14.31
C SER A 29 17.13 -5.46 14.52
N GLN A 30 15.85 -5.16 14.80
CA GLN A 30 15.32 -3.80 14.96
C GLN A 30 15.69 -2.86 13.80
N SER A 31 15.75 -3.39 12.58
CA SER A 31 16.20 -2.67 11.39
C SER A 31 15.08 -2.10 10.51
N LEU A 32 13.88 -1.91 11.07
CA LEU A 32 12.78 -1.22 10.38
C LEU A 32 13.18 0.19 9.93
N PRO A 33 13.91 1.01 10.72
CA PRO A 33 14.40 2.31 10.24
C PRO A 33 15.29 2.19 8.98
N THR A 34 16.11 1.16 8.90
CA THR A 34 16.97 0.91 7.71
C THR A 34 16.14 0.52 6.50
N LEU A 35 15.12 -0.34 6.67
CA LEU A 35 14.18 -0.70 5.61
C LEU A 35 13.37 0.51 5.14
N TRP A 36 12.88 1.32 6.06
CA TRP A 36 12.12 2.53 5.75
C TRP A 36 12.95 3.50 4.93
N LYS A 37 14.16 3.84 5.40
CA LYS A 37 15.09 4.70 4.68
C LYS A 37 15.42 4.17 3.29
N LEU A 38 15.60 2.86 3.13
CA LEU A 38 15.79 2.25 1.82
C LEU A 38 14.61 2.51 0.88
N ILE A 39 13.38 2.42 1.37
CA ILE A 39 12.16 2.68 0.58
C ILE A 39 12.13 4.13 0.11
N GLU A 40 12.42 5.09 0.98
CA GLU A 40 12.46 6.52 0.65
C GLU A 40 13.57 6.85 -0.36
N GLU A 41 14.73 6.25 -0.22
CA GLU A 41 15.92 6.53 -1.05
C GLU A 41 15.94 5.75 -2.36
N THR A 42 15.13 4.69 -2.51
CA THR A 42 15.17 3.84 -3.72
C THR A 42 15.05 4.62 -5.03
N PRO A 43 14.23 5.69 -5.16
CA PRO A 43 14.15 6.45 -6.40
C PRO A 43 15.45 7.15 -6.81
N GLN A 44 16.35 7.43 -5.87
CA GLN A 44 17.61 8.14 -6.10
C GLN A 44 18.80 7.18 -6.33
N LEU A 45 18.60 5.87 -6.23
CA LEU A 45 19.68 4.91 -6.39
C LEU A 45 20.12 4.78 -7.85
N SER A 46 21.43 4.77 -8.05
CA SER A 46 22.08 4.53 -9.37
C SER A 46 22.04 3.03 -9.73
N LEU A 47 20.84 2.50 -10.01
CA LEU A 47 20.62 1.11 -10.41
C LEU A 47 19.92 1.05 -11.77
N ALA A 48 20.01 -0.09 -12.44
CA ALA A 48 19.22 -0.34 -13.64
C ALA A 48 17.71 -0.25 -13.33
N LYS A 49 16.92 0.28 -14.26
CA LYS A 49 15.46 0.46 -14.08
C LYS A 49 14.77 -0.80 -13.56
N GLN A 50 15.13 -1.96 -14.10
CA GLN A 50 14.54 -3.24 -13.69
C GLN A 50 14.85 -3.56 -12.22
N ASP A 51 16.05 -3.26 -11.74
CA ASP A 51 16.44 -3.52 -10.37
C ASP A 51 15.83 -2.52 -9.41
N LEU A 52 15.66 -1.26 -9.81
CA LEU A 52 14.87 -0.28 -9.07
C LEU A 52 13.42 -0.73 -8.88
N GLU A 53 12.78 -1.24 -9.93
CA GLU A 53 11.40 -1.73 -9.83
C GLU A 53 11.28 -2.98 -8.95
N LYS A 54 12.27 -3.90 -9.01
CA LYS A 54 12.34 -5.05 -8.08
C LYS A 54 12.51 -4.56 -6.63
N LEU A 55 13.41 -3.61 -6.40
CA LEU A 55 13.70 -3.08 -5.07
C LEU A 55 12.47 -2.41 -4.47
N LYS A 56 11.78 -1.53 -5.22
CA LYS A 56 10.52 -0.90 -4.81
C LYS A 56 9.47 -1.94 -4.41
N PHE A 57 9.25 -2.93 -5.26
CA PHE A 57 8.28 -3.98 -4.98
C PHE A 57 8.63 -4.79 -3.73
N ARG A 58 9.87 -5.31 -3.69
CA ARG A 58 10.26 -6.29 -2.67
C ARG A 58 10.45 -5.66 -1.30
N SER A 59 10.98 -4.43 -1.23
CA SER A 59 11.05 -3.68 0.03
C SER A 59 9.66 -3.36 0.60
N ALA A 60 8.71 -2.96 -0.24
CA ALA A 60 7.33 -2.74 0.18
C ALA A 60 6.64 -4.05 0.62
N TYR A 61 6.97 -5.18 0.00
CA TYR A 61 6.46 -6.49 0.42
C TYR A 61 7.03 -6.92 1.78
N ILE A 62 8.31 -6.68 2.03
CA ILE A 62 8.93 -6.89 3.35
C ILE A 62 8.26 -5.96 4.38
N LEU A 63 8.05 -4.68 4.04
CA LEU A 63 7.39 -3.71 4.92
C LEU A 63 5.98 -4.18 5.32
N GLU A 64 5.17 -4.65 4.36
CA GLU A 64 3.86 -5.23 4.66
C GLU A 64 3.97 -6.40 5.65
N ALA A 65 4.91 -7.31 5.41
CA ALA A 65 5.09 -8.47 6.28
C ALA A 65 5.58 -8.08 7.69
N VAL A 66 6.43 -7.06 7.81
CA VAL A 66 6.84 -6.48 9.12
C VAL A 66 5.64 -5.89 9.83
N TYR A 67 4.86 -5.04 9.15
CA TYR A 67 3.68 -4.39 9.72
C TYR A 67 2.67 -5.42 10.26
N PHE A 68 2.35 -6.45 9.51
CA PHE A 68 1.40 -7.48 9.96
C PHE A 68 1.96 -8.44 11.01
N LYS A 69 3.29 -8.53 11.14
CA LYS A 69 3.95 -9.32 12.19
C LYS A 69 4.00 -8.58 13.52
N ASP A 70 4.31 -7.30 13.50
CA ASP A 70 4.41 -6.44 14.67
C ASP A 70 4.01 -4.99 14.33
N PRO A 71 2.70 -4.68 14.40
CA PRO A 71 2.21 -3.35 14.06
C PRO A 71 2.76 -2.23 14.94
N ALA A 72 3.11 -2.51 16.19
CA ALA A 72 3.60 -1.49 17.12
C ALA A 72 4.96 -0.91 16.70
N LEU A 73 5.78 -1.70 16.00
CA LEU A 73 7.04 -1.20 15.44
C LEU A 73 6.83 -0.11 14.40
N PHE A 74 5.62 -0.01 13.84
CA PHE A 74 5.30 0.93 12.78
C PHE A 74 4.87 2.30 13.30
N ASP A 75 4.52 2.42 14.58
CA ASP A 75 3.99 3.67 15.16
C ASP A 75 4.88 4.90 14.88
N PRO A 76 6.22 4.84 14.96
CA PRO A 76 7.07 5.99 14.66
C PRO A 76 7.07 6.42 13.19
N PHE A 77 6.53 5.59 12.29
CA PHE A 77 6.55 5.81 10.85
C PHE A 77 5.19 6.18 10.27
N LEU A 78 4.13 6.26 11.09
CA LEU A 78 2.76 6.45 10.61
C LEU A 78 2.61 7.73 9.77
N ASP A 79 3.07 8.86 10.26
CA ASP A 79 2.97 10.14 9.53
C ASP A 79 3.78 10.09 8.23
N ALA A 80 5.05 9.67 8.29
CA ALA A 80 5.91 9.56 7.12
C ALA A 80 5.37 8.56 6.08
N PHE A 81 4.72 7.49 6.53
CA PHE A 81 4.06 6.54 5.65
C PHE A 81 2.94 7.20 4.85
N PHE A 82 2.09 7.99 5.48
CA PHE A 82 0.99 8.66 4.80
C PHE A 82 1.43 9.87 3.97
N GLU A 83 2.53 10.52 4.31
CA GLU A 83 3.18 11.53 3.45
C GLU A 83 3.73 10.89 2.16
N LEU A 84 4.37 9.72 2.26
CA LEU A 84 4.90 9.00 1.11
C LEU A 84 3.79 8.37 0.23
N PHE A 85 2.66 7.99 0.83
CA PHE A 85 1.58 7.21 0.20
C PHE A 85 1.13 7.76 -1.17
N PRO A 86 0.76 9.06 -1.32
CA PRO A 86 0.26 9.58 -2.59
C PRO A 86 1.35 9.65 -3.68
N THR A 87 2.62 9.60 -3.30
CA THR A 87 3.75 9.72 -4.25
C THR A 87 4.16 8.38 -4.87
N VAL A 88 3.58 7.25 -4.40
CA VAL A 88 3.95 5.91 -4.85
C VAL A 88 3.53 5.68 -6.30
N THR A 89 4.51 5.42 -7.17
CA THR A 89 4.28 5.19 -8.61
C THR A 89 4.33 3.71 -9.01
N ASN A 90 5.14 2.88 -8.32
CA ASN A 90 5.23 1.45 -8.62
C ASN A 90 3.94 0.70 -8.26
N GLY A 91 3.31 0.02 -9.25
CA GLY A 91 2.01 -0.61 -9.07
C GLY A 91 1.98 -1.72 -8.00
N SER A 92 3.08 -2.46 -7.83
CA SER A 92 3.14 -3.48 -6.77
C SER A 92 3.29 -2.85 -5.39
N MET A 93 4.07 -1.78 -5.27
CA MET A 93 4.21 -1.01 -4.04
C MET A 93 2.87 -0.37 -3.63
N ARG A 94 2.11 0.21 -4.58
CA ARG A 94 0.75 0.75 -4.34
C ARG A 94 -0.15 -0.26 -3.63
N ARG A 95 -0.12 -1.53 -4.05
CA ARG A 95 -0.90 -2.59 -3.43
C ARG A 95 -0.53 -2.79 -1.95
N HIS A 96 0.76 -2.86 -1.64
CA HIS A 96 1.25 -3.07 -0.28
C HIS A 96 0.92 -1.87 0.60
N PHE A 97 1.14 -0.66 0.09
CA PHE A 97 0.81 0.57 0.79
C PHE A 97 -0.69 0.70 1.06
N ALA A 98 -1.55 0.47 0.07
CA ALA A 98 -3.00 0.52 0.27
C ALA A 98 -3.48 -0.50 1.32
N LYS A 99 -2.88 -1.71 1.36
CA LYS A 99 -3.23 -2.73 2.34
C LYS A 99 -2.82 -2.35 3.76
N ILE A 100 -1.60 -1.84 3.93
CA ILE A 100 -1.11 -1.34 5.23
C ILE A 100 -1.96 -0.15 5.68
N GLY A 101 -2.12 0.87 4.83
CA GLY A 101 -2.85 2.10 5.14
C GLY A 101 -4.31 1.83 5.51
N CYS A 102 -5.00 0.96 4.76
CA CYS A 102 -6.36 0.53 5.08
C CYS A 102 -6.43 -0.05 6.50
N ASN A 103 -5.50 -0.92 6.89
CA ASN A 103 -5.50 -1.52 8.23
C ASN A 103 -5.16 -0.51 9.34
N ILE A 104 -4.27 0.45 9.07
CA ILE A 104 -3.94 1.53 10.01
C ILE A 104 -5.18 2.39 10.27
N ILE A 105 -5.90 2.81 9.22
CA ILE A 105 -7.12 3.62 9.34
C ILE A 105 -8.22 2.83 10.05
N GLN A 106 -8.38 1.54 9.77
CA GLN A 106 -9.33 0.67 10.47
C GLN A 106 -9.09 0.60 11.99
N LYS A 107 -7.84 0.76 12.42
CA LYS A 107 -7.45 0.83 13.84
C LYS A 107 -7.66 2.21 14.47
N GLY A 108 -8.20 3.16 13.72
CA GLY A 108 -8.60 4.49 14.22
C GLY A 108 -7.53 5.58 14.03
N TYR A 109 -6.42 5.30 13.36
CA TYR A 109 -5.46 6.34 13.03
C TYR A 109 -6.06 7.30 11.99
N LYS A 110 -5.88 8.59 12.22
CA LYS A 110 -6.32 9.66 11.31
C LYS A 110 -5.10 10.20 10.57
N PRO A 111 -4.92 9.84 9.30
CA PRO A 111 -3.76 10.28 8.55
C PRO A 111 -3.80 11.79 8.28
N PRO A 112 -2.63 12.45 8.19
CA PRO A 112 -2.53 13.80 7.64
C PRO A 112 -2.90 13.77 6.15
N HIS A 113 -3.32 14.91 5.61
CA HIS A 113 -3.54 15.07 4.16
C HIS A 113 -4.50 14.04 3.53
N ILE A 114 -5.63 13.77 4.18
CA ILE A 114 -6.65 12.80 3.74
C ILE A 114 -7.02 13.02 2.27
N ASP A 115 -7.14 14.27 1.83
CA ASP A 115 -7.49 14.62 0.45
C ASP A 115 -6.48 14.07 -0.57
N ALA A 116 -5.18 14.20 -0.30
CA ALA A 116 -4.13 13.67 -1.19
C ALA A 116 -4.16 12.13 -1.24
N ILE A 117 -4.41 11.49 -0.10
CA ILE A 117 -4.52 10.03 0.00
C ILE A 117 -5.74 9.52 -0.76
N ALA A 118 -6.90 10.15 -0.57
CA ALA A 118 -8.13 9.77 -1.25
C ALA A 118 -8.05 10.00 -2.76
N THR A 119 -7.46 11.14 -3.19
CA THR A 119 -7.20 11.43 -4.60
C THR A 119 -6.31 10.36 -5.21
N ALA A 120 -5.18 10.01 -4.57
CA ALA A 120 -4.30 8.94 -5.06
C ALA A 120 -5.03 7.60 -5.20
N CYS A 121 -5.87 7.24 -4.22
CA CYS A 121 -6.68 6.02 -4.30
C CYS A 121 -7.69 6.08 -5.47
N ALA A 122 -8.37 7.20 -5.68
CA ALA A 122 -9.30 7.39 -6.80
C ALA A 122 -8.57 7.28 -8.14
N ASP A 123 -7.43 7.95 -8.30
CA ASP A 123 -6.60 7.89 -9.51
C ASP A 123 -6.15 6.44 -9.81
N TRP A 124 -5.74 5.69 -8.78
CA TRP A 124 -5.36 4.28 -8.97
C TRP A 124 -6.55 3.41 -9.41
N ILE A 125 -7.76 3.76 -8.98
CA ILE A 125 -8.98 3.01 -9.34
C ILE A 125 -9.37 3.29 -10.79
N ILE A 126 -9.35 4.54 -11.22
CA ILE A 126 -9.79 4.93 -12.57
C ILE A 126 -8.75 4.63 -13.66
N ASP A 127 -7.46 4.60 -13.32
CA ASP A 127 -6.39 4.29 -14.28
C ASP A 127 -6.56 2.87 -14.86
N PRO A 128 -6.79 2.72 -16.19
CA PRO A 128 -6.99 1.42 -16.82
C PRO A 128 -5.78 0.50 -16.73
N GLN A 129 -4.57 1.05 -16.56
CA GLN A 129 -3.33 0.28 -16.44
C GLN A 129 -3.10 -0.28 -15.03
N THR A 130 -3.86 0.20 -14.06
CA THR A 130 -3.72 -0.25 -12.68
C THR A 130 -4.30 -1.65 -12.49
N LYS A 131 -3.49 -2.55 -11.92
CA LYS A 131 -3.88 -3.95 -11.65
C LYS A 131 -5.06 -4.02 -10.68
N VAL A 132 -5.95 -4.99 -10.91
CA VAL A 132 -7.15 -5.22 -10.08
C VAL A 132 -6.84 -5.30 -8.59
N ALA A 133 -5.74 -5.95 -8.19
CA ALA A 133 -5.36 -6.07 -6.79
C ALA A 133 -5.06 -4.71 -6.14
N VAL A 134 -4.53 -3.73 -6.88
CA VAL A 134 -4.33 -2.36 -6.39
C VAL A 134 -5.66 -1.65 -6.23
N LYS A 135 -6.51 -1.70 -7.29
CA LYS A 135 -7.85 -1.10 -7.27
C LYS A 135 -8.70 -1.61 -6.10
N THR A 136 -8.59 -2.91 -5.81
CA THR A 136 -9.33 -3.54 -4.71
C THR A 136 -8.94 -2.94 -3.35
N TRP A 137 -7.63 -2.80 -3.07
CA TRP A 137 -7.17 -2.23 -1.81
C TRP A 137 -7.37 -0.72 -1.73
N ALA A 138 -7.22 0.01 -2.85
CA ALA A 138 -7.54 1.43 -2.92
C ALA A 138 -9.04 1.68 -2.64
N LEU A 139 -9.93 0.84 -3.16
CA LEU A 139 -11.36 0.91 -2.89
C LEU A 139 -11.68 0.65 -1.41
N ASP A 140 -11.06 -0.38 -0.80
CA ASP A 140 -11.22 -0.64 0.62
C ASP A 140 -10.73 0.54 1.48
N MET A 141 -9.63 1.19 1.07
CA MET A 141 -9.09 2.36 1.76
C MET A 141 -10.03 3.57 1.67
N LEU A 142 -10.57 3.88 0.49
CA LEU A 142 -11.59 4.93 0.33
C LEU A 142 -12.83 4.63 1.18
N LEU A 143 -13.24 3.37 1.26
CA LEU A 143 -14.37 2.97 2.09
C LEU A 143 -14.12 3.26 3.58
N GLU A 144 -12.92 2.99 4.08
CA GLU A 144 -12.57 3.30 5.46
C GLU A 144 -12.52 4.82 5.71
N LEU A 145 -11.90 5.59 4.81
CA LEU A 145 -11.86 7.06 4.89
C LEU A 145 -13.25 7.68 4.83
N SER A 146 -14.17 7.12 4.05
CA SER A 146 -15.54 7.63 3.91
C SER A 146 -16.36 7.57 5.21
N LYS A 147 -15.90 6.83 6.22
CA LYS A 147 -16.58 6.77 7.53
C LYS A 147 -16.45 8.09 8.30
N THR A 148 -15.39 8.85 8.05
CA THR A 148 -15.11 10.15 8.68
C THR A 148 -15.29 11.32 7.73
N GLU A 149 -15.04 11.10 6.43
CA GLU A 149 -15.04 12.15 5.41
C GLU A 149 -16.25 12.01 4.47
N LYS A 150 -17.26 12.88 4.67
CA LYS A 150 -18.52 12.82 3.91
C LYS A 150 -18.30 12.97 2.40
N TRP A 151 -17.41 13.86 1.97
CA TRP A 151 -17.17 14.12 0.56
C TRP A 151 -16.65 12.87 -0.19
N ILE A 152 -15.93 11.96 0.51
CA ILE A 152 -15.48 10.69 -0.08
C ILE A 152 -16.67 9.77 -0.37
N LYS A 153 -17.74 9.81 0.44
CA LYS A 153 -18.97 9.07 0.15
C LYS A 153 -19.61 9.50 -1.15
N ASP A 154 -19.55 10.79 -1.45
CA ASP A 154 -20.15 11.37 -2.64
C ASP A 154 -19.43 10.95 -3.93
N LEU A 155 -18.19 10.40 -3.84
CA LEU A 155 -17.45 9.85 -4.98
C LEU A 155 -17.86 8.41 -5.33
N PHE A 156 -18.46 7.65 -4.41
CA PHE A 156 -18.72 6.22 -4.63
C PHE A 156 -19.63 5.89 -5.81
N PRO A 157 -20.69 6.65 -6.14
CA PRO A 157 -21.52 6.35 -7.30
C PRO A 157 -20.70 6.29 -8.60
N GLU A 158 -19.81 7.25 -8.83
CA GLU A 158 -18.95 7.30 -10.02
C GLU A 158 -17.89 6.18 -10.00
N ILE A 159 -17.24 5.95 -8.86
CA ILE A 159 -16.25 4.89 -8.68
C ILE A 159 -16.89 3.51 -8.94
N VAL A 160 -18.07 3.27 -8.36
CA VAL A 160 -18.79 2.00 -8.56
C VAL A 160 -19.21 1.83 -10.01
N ALA A 161 -19.69 2.89 -10.66
CA ALA A 161 -20.05 2.85 -12.08
C ALA A 161 -18.83 2.48 -12.94
N SER A 162 -17.68 3.12 -12.73
CA SER A 162 -16.46 2.86 -13.49
C SER A 162 -15.95 1.42 -13.32
N LEU A 163 -16.05 0.84 -12.13
CA LEU A 163 -15.61 -0.51 -11.82
C LEU A 163 -16.60 -1.60 -12.22
N SER A 164 -17.87 -1.25 -12.48
CA SER A 164 -18.93 -2.22 -12.78
C SER A 164 -18.99 -2.66 -14.23
N THR A 165 -18.27 -2.04 -15.14
CA THR A 165 -18.35 -2.28 -16.58
C THR A 165 -17.85 -3.66 -17.01
N ASN A 166 -16.86 -4.22 -16.32
CA ASN A 166 -16.38 -5.60 -16.54
C ASN A 166 -15.58 -6.08 -15.29
N PRO A 167 -16.24 -6.28 -14.16
CA PRO A 167 -15.55 -6.55 -12.91
C PRO A 167 -15.00 -7.97 -12.85
N SER A 168 -13.76 -8.13 -12.37
CA SER A 168 -13.25 -9.45 -11.97
C SER A 168 -14.02 -10.01 -10.78
N ALA A 169 -13.95 -11.33 -10.56
CA ALA A 169 -14.62 -11.98 -9.42
C ALA A 169 -14.27 -11.32 -8.06
N GLY A 170 -12.98 -10.99 -7.86
CA GLY A 170 -12.54 -10.28 -6.65
C GLY A 170 -13.14 -8.88 -6.53
N MET A 171 -13.29 -8.16 -7.64
CA MET A 171 -13.91 -6.83 -7.66
C MET A 171 -15.40 -6.90 -7.36
N ILE A 172 -16.12 -7.91 -7.88
CA ILE A 172 -17.55 -8.12 -7.60
C ILE A 172 -17.81 -8.19 -6.08
N VAL A 173 -16.97 -8.96 -5.37
CA VAL A 173 -17.09 -9.11 -3.91
C VAL A 173 -16.89 -7.76 -3.22
N ARG A 174 -15.91 -6.97 -3.65
CA ARG A 174 -15.64 -5.64 -3.06
C ARG A 174 -16.77 -4.65 -3.36
N LEU A 175 -17.27 -4.63 -4.58
CA LEU A 175 -18.39 -3.76 -4.96
C LEU A 175 -19.67 -4.08 -4.16
N ARG A 176 -19.95 -5.35 -3.87
CA ARG A 176 -21.05 -5.74 -2.98
C ARG A 176 -20.87 -5.17 -1.57
N ARG A 177 -19.65 -5.26 -1.01
CA ARG A 177 -19.32 -4.68 0.29
C ARG A 177 -19.52 -3.17 0.31
N VAL A 178 -19.02 -2.46 -0.72
CA VAL A 178 -19.22 -1.00 -0.84
C VAL A 178 -20.70 -0.67 -0.87
N LYS A 179 -21.48 -1.31 -1.74
CA LYS A 179 -22.93 -1.08 -1.87
C LYS A 179 -23.70 -1.34 -0.57
N SER A 180 -23.26 -2.25 0.28
CA SER A 180 -23.88 -2.53 1.57
C SER A 180 -23.54 -1.53 2.68
N GLN A 181 -22.41 -0.80 2.55
CA GLN A 181 -21.94 0.13 3.57
C GLN A 181 -22.13 1.60 3.19
N VAL A 182 -22.13 1.88 1.91
CA VAL A 182 -22.48 3.20 1.36
C VAL A 182 -23.87 3.04 0.76
N THR A 183 -24.88 3.66 1.41
CA THR A 183 -26.25 3.68 0.86
C THR A 183 -26.20 4.42 -0.46
N LEU A 184 -26.08 3.69 -1.56
CA LEU A 184 -26.06 4.19 -2.94
C LEU A 184 -27.49 4.16 -3.50
#